data_c0cc2bb44d661f2225f0d717553037e0
#
_entry.id   c0cc2bb44d661f2225f0d717553037e0
#
_cell.length_a   1.000
_cell.length_b   1.000
_cell.length_c   1.000
_cell.angle_alpha   90.00
_cell.angle_beta   90.00
_cell.angle_gamma   90.00
#
_symmetry.space_group_name_H-M   'P 1'
#
loop_
_entity.id
_entity.type
_entity.pdbx_description
1 polymer ?
#
loop_
_entity_poly.entity_id
_entity_poly.type
_entity_poly.pdbx_seq_one_letter_code
_entity_poly.pdbx_strand_id
1 'polypeptide(L)'
;MYLSTKDNIAILGVLLSIANIINPLLTAISSYLLPLFVKSNKDFKSLVAMVKKWSLLFGSMSILLVIIGYFFGQYLITMLFGSKYNNLGILIVYPFIVQGINIFFQPYKVALNAIKRTDVNFWILIPRSILAISVGYFLVRKYGLAGVFYTKIIENIVYQLVYYVLYIKIVKRGKTSVEACL
;
A
#
# COMPACT_ATOMS: atom_id res chain seq x y z
N MET A 1 29.50 1.96 0.30
CA MET A 1 29.10 1.87 -1.11
C MET A 1 28.19 0.65 -1.28
N TYR A 2 26.92 0.79 -0.90
CA TYR A 2 26.04 -0.36 -0.61
C TYR A 2 25.09 -0.75 -1.76
N LEU A 3 25.02 0.05 -2.81
CA LEU A 3 24.23 -0.20 -4.03
C LEU A 3 25.07 0.02 -5.31
N SER A 4 26.38 -0.09 -5.22
CA SER A 4 27.29 0.40 -6.26
C SER A 4 27.57 -0.57 -7.39
N THR A 5 27.05 -1.78 -7.36
CA THR A 5 27.15 -2.67 -8.51
C THR A 5 25.99 -2.40 -9.48
N LYS A 6 26.31 -2.28 -10.77
CA LYS A 6 25.30 -2.12 -11.83
C LYS A 6 24.20 -3.19 -11.73
N ASP A 7 24.58 -4.39 -11.29
CA ASP A 7 23.64 -5.50 -11.09
C ASP A 7 22.62 -5.26 -9.97
N ASN A 8 23.03 -4.68 -8.82
CA ASN A 8 22.10 -4.34 -7.74
C ASN A 8 21.06 -3.28 -8.16
N ILE A 9 21.50 -2.30 -8.96
CA ILE A 9 20.60 -1.27 -9.51
C ILE A 9 19.61 -1.90 -10.51
N ALA A 10 20.10 -2.81 -11.36
CA ALA A 10 19.24 -3.52 -12.31
C ALA A 10 18.20 -4.40 -11.60
N ILE A 11 18.61 -5.15 -10.56
CA ILE A 11 17.70 -5.96 -9.73
C ILE A 11 16.65 -5.06 -9.07
N LEU A 12 17.07 -3.92 -8.48
CA LEU A 12 16.13 -2.97 -7.88
C LEU A 12 15.11 -2.46 -8.91
N GLY A 13 15.57 -2.11 -10.11
CA GLY A 13 14.71 -1.66 -11.21
C GLY A 13 13.65 -2.72 -11.59
N VAL A 14 14.05 -3.98 -11.74
CA VAL A 14 13.13 -5.10 -12.03
C VAL A 14 12.09 -5.26 -10.93
N LEU A 15 12.50 -5.30 -9.67
CA LEU A 15 11.59 -5.50 -8.54
C LEU A 15 10.62 -4.30 -8.36
N LEU A 16 11.08 -3.08 -8.60
CA LEU A 16 10.21 -1.89 -8.60
C LEU A 16 9.24 -1.89 -9.78
N SER A 17 9.65 -2.37 -10.94
CA SER A 17 8.76 -2.50 -12.10
C SER A 17 7.62 -3.46 -11.81
N ILE A 18 7.87 -4.61 -11.17
CA ILE A 18 6.83 -5.54 -10.74
C ILE A 18 5.87 -4.88 -9.75
N ALA A 19 6.40 -4.18 -8.74
CA ALA A 19 5.56 -3.43 -7.81
C ALA A 19 4.66 -2.42 -8.55
N ASN A 20 5.16 -1.75 -9.57
CA ASN A 20 4.43 -0.73 -10.31
C ASN A 20 3.37 -1.29 -11.28
N ILE A 21 3.48 -2.54 -11.73
CA ILE A 21 2.47 -3.19 -12.59
C ILE A 21 1.08 -3.20 -11.91
N ILE A 22 1.02 -3.27 -10.59
CA ILE A 22 -0.23 -3.33 -9.82
C ILE A 22 -0.86 -1.93 -9.63
N ASN A 23 -0.10 -0.84 -9.79
CA ASN A 23 -0.60 0.51 -9.56
C ASN A 23 -1.79 0.92 -10.46
N PRO A 24 -1.82 0.62 -11.78
CA PRO A 24 -2.99 0.88 -12.61
C PRO A 24 -4.25 0.18 -12.11
N LEU A 25 -4.12 -1.06 -11.62
CA LEU A 25 -5.24 -1.80 -11.02
C LEU A 25 -5.76 -1.10 -9.77
N LEU A 26 -4.88 -0.65 -8.87
CA LEU A 26 -5.26 0.13 -7.68
C LEU A 26 -5.97 1.42 -8.04
N THR A 27 -5.54 2.09 -9.11
CA THR A 27 -6.19 3.31 -9.62
C THR A 27 -7.59 3.00 -10.15
N ALA A 28 -7.75 1.96 -10.96
CA ALA A 28 -9.05 1.52 -11.47
C ALA A 28 -10.02 1.15 -10.34
N ILE A 29 -9.55 0.40 -9.33
CA ILE A 29 -10.32 0.07 -8.14
C ILE A 29 -10.77 1.33 -7.40
N SER A 30 -9.87 2.30 -7.22
CA SER A 30 -10.18 3.56 -6.56
C SER A 30 -11.25 4.36 -7.31
N SER A 31 -11.14 4.42 -8.64
CA SER A 31 -12.08 5.10 -9.51
C SER A 31 -13.48 4.45 -9.47
N TYR A 32 -13.54 3.13 -9.28
CA TYR A 32 -14.80 2.40 -9.10
C TYR A 32 -15.39 2.60 -7.71
N LEU A 33 -14.58 2.49 -6.65
CA LEU A 33 -15.06 2.59 -5.27
C LEU A 33 -15.46 4.00 -4.84
N LEU A 34 -14.78 5.02 -5.37
CA LEU A 34 -15.02 6.41 -4.96
C LEU A 34 -16.48 6.84 -5.14
N PRO A 35 -17.12 6.70 -6.31
CA PRO A 35 -18.53 7.09 -6.49
C PRO A 35 -19.47 6.24 -5.61
N LEU A 36 -19.16 4.97 -5.37
CA LEU A 36 -19.95 4.12 -4.47
C LEU A 36 -19.91 4.65 -3.03
N PHE A 37 -18.73 5.03 -2.54
CA PHE A 37 -18.57 5.56 -1.19
C PHE A 37 -19.15 6.97 -1.05
N VAL A 38 -19.04 7.82 -2.07
CA VAL A 38 -19.68 9.14 -2.11
C VAL A 38 -21.19 9.02 -2.03
N LYS A 39 -21.78 8.06 -2.78
CA LYS A 39 -23.23 7.79 -2.70
C LYS A 39 -23.66 7.32 -1.31
N SER A 40 -22.87 6.45 -0.69
CA SER A 40 -23.14 5.91 0.65
C SER A 40 -22.83 6.90 1.78
N ASN A 41 -22.12 7.98 1.52
CA ASN A 41 -21.77 8.99 2.54
C ASN A 41 -23.01 9.77 3.04
N LYS A 42 -24.14 9.69 2.36
CA LYS A 42 -25.43 10.26 2.82
C LYS A 42 -25.95 9.56 4.07
N ASP A 43 -25.66 8.26 4.22
CA ASP A 43 -25.89 7.49 5.43
C ASP A 43 -24.56 6.94 5.95
N PHE A 44 -24.10 7.50 7.06
CA PHE A 44 -22.80 7.17 7.64
C PHE A 44 -22.68 5.68 8.04
N LYS A 45 -23.76 5.06 8.52
CA LYS A 45 -23.78 3.62 8.85
C LYS A 45 -23.58 2.77 7.61
N SER A 46 -24.20 3.17 6.49
CA SER A 46 -24.06 2.50 5.19
C SER A 46 -22.62 2.59 4.68
N LEU A 47 -21.98 3.77 4.77
CA LEU A 47 -20.57 3.94 4.40
C LEU A 47 -19.65 3.01 5.20
N VAL A 48 -19.81 2.97 6.52
CA VAL A 48 -18.99 2.11 7.39
C VAL A 48 -19.15 0.63 7.06
N ALA A 49 -20.38 0.18 6.85
CA ALA A 49 -20.67 -1.21 6.47
C ALA A 49 -20.03 -1.56 5.12
N MET A 50 -20.13 -0.65 4.15
CA MET A 50 -19.54 -0.83 2.83
C MET A 50 -18.00 -0.88 2.89
N VAL A 51 -17.36 0.04 3.62
CA VAL A 51 -15.89 0.04 3.82
C VAL A 51 -15.45 -1.27 4.47
N LYS A 52 -16.15 -1.77 5.49
CA LYS A 52 -15.85 -3.04 6.14
C LYS A 52 -15.94 -4.22 5.15
N LYS A 53 -16.98 -4.28 4.33
CA LYS A 53 -17.18 -5.32 3.31
C LYS A 53 -16.01 -5.32 2.32
N TRP A 54 -15.66 -4.16 1.75
CA TRP A 54 -14.58 -4.04 0.80
C TRP A 54 -13.21 -4.30 1.43
N SER A 55 -13.01 -3.91 2.70
CA SER A 55 -11.76 -4.18 3.44
C SER A 55 -11.53 -5.68 3.65
N LEU A 56 -12.58 -6.48 3.90
CA LEU A 56 -12.47 -7.94 3.98
C LEU A 56 -12.10 -8.55 2.62
N LEU A 57 -12.76 -8.11 1.55
CA LEU A 57 -12.47 -8.59 0.19
C LEU A 57 -11.02 -8.25 -0.21
N PHE A 58 -10.58 -7.02 0.01
CA PHE A 58 -9.21 -6.63 -0.32
C PHE A 58 -8.18 -7.23 0.62
N GLY A 59 -8.56 -7.55 1.87
CA GLY A 59 -7.73 -8.32 2.77
C GLY A 59 -7.43 -9.71 2.23
N SER A 60 -8.43 -10.42 1.75
CA SER A 60 -8.24 -11.74 1.13
C SER A 60 -7.42 -11.66 -0.17
N MET A 61 -7.68 -10.67 -1.02
CA MET A 61 -6.89 -10.43 -2.25
C MET A 61 -5.43 -10.09 -1.93
N SER A 62 -5.18 -9.33 -0.88
CA SER A 62 -3.83 -8.99 -0.41
C SER A 62 -3.04 -10.24 -0.01
N ILE A 63 -3.65 -11.11 0.80
CA ILE A 63 -3.03 -12.38 1.21
C ILE A 63 -2.76 -13.26 0.00
N LEU A 64 -3.73 -13.40 -0.90
CA LEU A 64 -3.59 -14.18 -2.12
C LEU A 64 -2.44 -13.66 -3.00
N LEU A 65 -2.32 -12.33 -3.14
CA LEU A 65 -1.24 -11.70 -3.90
C LEU A 65 0.14 -12.04 -3.33
N VAL A 66 0.30 -12.00 -2.00
CA VAL A 66 1.57 -12.35 -1.34
C VAL A 66 1.89 -13.83 -1.53
N ILE A 67 0.89 -14.72 -1.43
CA ILE A 67 1.06 -16.14 -1.68
C ILE A 67 1.49 -16.40 -3.13
N ILE A 68 0.84 -15.76 -4.10
CA ILE A 68 1.23 -15.84 -5.51
C ILE A 68 2.66 -15.34 -5.71
N GLY A 69 3.02 -14.21 -5.10
CA GLY A 69 4.38 -13.67 -5.15
C GLY A 69 5.43 -14.62 -4.58
N TYR A 70 5.10 -15.32 -3.51
CA TYR A 70 6.00 -16.29 -2.89
C TYR A 70 6.24 -17.54 -3.77
N PHE A 71 5.17 -18.13 -4.32
CA PHE A 71 5.28 -19.36 -5.10
C PHE A 71 5.65 -19.12 -6.58
N PHE A 72 5.10 -18.09 -7.19
CA PHE A 72 5.22 -17.84 -8.63
C PHE A 72 6.08 -16.62 -8.98
N GLY A 73 6.51 -15.82 -7.98
CA GLY A 73 7.26 -14.59 -8.22
C GLY A 73 8.53 -14.80 -9.04
N GLN A 74 9.30 -15.86 -8.76
CA GLN A 74 10.51 -16.19 -9.53
C GLN A 74 10.19 -16.50 -10.99
N TYR A 75 9.15 -17.30 -11.23
CA TYR A 75 8.71 -17.62 -12.58
C TYR A 75 8.29 -16.37 -13.36
N LEU A 76 7.51 -15.50 -12.74
CA LEU A 76 7.08 -14.23 -13.34
C LEU A 76 8.27 -13.33 -13.71
N ILE A 77 9.27 -13.22 -12.82
CA ILE A 77 10.47 -12.42 -13.08
C ILE A 77 11.25 -13.00 -14.25
N THR A 78 11.47 -14.30 -14.25
CA THR A 78 12.22 -14.98 -15.32
C THR A 78 11.51 -14.83 -16.67
N MET A 79 10.19 -14.94 -16.68
CA MET A 79 9.38 -14.80 -17.89
C MET A 79 9.41 -13.36 -18.44
N LEU A 80 9.34 -12.35 -17.58
CA LEU A 80 9.24 -10.94 -17.99
C LEU A 80 10.61 -10.30 -18.27
N PHE A 81 11.64 -10.67 -17.51
CA PHE A 81 12.95 -9.99 -17.52
C PHE A 81 14.12 -10.91 -17.93
N GLY A 82 13.85 -12.19 -18.13
CA GLY A 82 14.83 -13.17 -18.60
C GLY A 82 15.58 -13.91 -17.48
N SER A 83 16.31 -14.94 -17.86
CA SER A 83 17.02 -15.87 -16.97
C SER A 83 18.17 -15.23 -16.15
N LYS A 84 18.64 -14.04 -16.53
CA LYS A 84 19.65 -13.30 -15.77
C LYS A 84 19.21 -13.01 -14.35
N TYR A 85 17.92 -12.93 -14.07
CA TYR A 85 17.35 -12.62 -12.76
C TYR A 85 16.87 -13.86 -12.00
N ASN A 86 17.38 -15.04 -12.34
CA ASN A 86 17.21 -16.24 -11.55
C ASN A 86 17.96 -16.09 -10.21
N ASN A 87 17.40 -16.68 -9.17
CA ASN A 87 18.00 -16.73 -7.82
C ASN A 87 18.01 -15.40 -7.04
N LEU A 88 17.00 -14.55 -7.21
CA LEU A 88 16.82 -13.38 -6.34
C LEU A 88 16.35 -13.73 -4.92
N GLY A 89 16.00 -15.00 -4.68
CA GLY A 89 15.60 -15.50 -3.38
C GLY A 89 14.38 -14.75 -2.81
N ILE A 90 14.43 -14.46 -1.53
CA ILE A 90 13.33 -13.80 -0.81
C ILE A 90 13.06 -12.35 -1.28
N LEU A 91 14.01 -11.71 -1.97
CA LEU A 91 13.82 -10.34 -2.49
C LEU A 91 12.63 -10.21 -3.43
N ILE A 92 12.25 -11.30 -4.08
CA ILE A 92 11.10 -11.37 -5.00
C ILE A 92 9.78 -11.11 -4.29
N VAL A 93 9.66 -11.50 -3.03
CA VAL A 93 8.40 -11.41 -2.28
C VAL A 93 8.11 -9.98 -1.83
N TYR A 94 9.14 -9.15 -1.64
CA TYR A 94 8.97 -7.79 -1.12
C TYR A 94 8.04 -6.89 -1.95
N PRO A 95 8.13 -6.83 -3.29
CA PRO A 95 7.18 -6.07 -4.10
C PRO A 95 5.72 -6.49 -3.85
N PHE A 96 5.46 -7.78 -3.73
CA PHE A 96 4.12 -8.32 -3.46
C PHE A 96 3.63 -7.99 -2.06
N ILE A 97 4.51 -8.00 -1.04
CA ILE A 97 4.17 -7.55 0.30
C ILE A 97 3.80 -6.07 0.31
N VAL A 98 4.60 -5.21 -0.33
CA VAL A 98 4.33 -3.77 -0.41
C VAL A 98 2.97 -3.51 -1.08
N GLN A 99 2.69 -4.18 -2.18
CA GLN A 99 1.42 -4.03 -2.89
C GLN A 99 0.25 -4.68 -2.15
N GLY A 100 0.48 -5.79 -1.47
CA GLY A 100 -0.51 -6.39 -0.58
C GLY A 100 -0.97 -5.41 0.50
N ILE A 101 -0.04 -4.72 1.17
CA ILE A 101 -0.35 -3.68 2.15
C ILE A 101 -1.16 -2.55 1.48
N ASN A 102 -0.79 -2.10 0.28
CA ASN A 102 -1.53 -1.06 -0.45
C ASN A 102 -2.96 -1.48 -0.76
N ILE A 103 -3.17 -2.71 -1.24
CA ILE A 103 -4.49 -3.27 -1.54
C ILE A 103 -5.35 -3.35 -0.28
N PHE A 104 -4.80 -3.88 0.82
CA PHE A 104 -5.52 -4.04 2.08
C PHE A 104 -6.09 -2.73 2.61
N PHE A 105 -5.31 -1.65 2.56
CA PHE A 105 -5.73 -0.36 3.10
C PHE A 105 -6.45 0.56 2.09
N GLN A 106 -6.57 0.15 0.83
CA GLN A 106 -7.19 0.96 -0.22
C GLN A 106 -8.62 1.42 0.10
N PRO A 107 -9.54 0.60 0.67
CA PRO A 107 -10.88 1.05 1.01
C PRO A 107 -10.90 2.21 2.01
N TYR A 108 -10.00 2.22 2.99
CA TYR A 108 -9.92 3.30 3.98
C TYR A 108 -9.47 4.62 3.35
N LYS A 109 -8.50 4.56 2.44
CA LYS A 109 -8.01 5.73 1.69
C LYS A 109 -9.11 6.31 0.80
N VAL A 110 -9.82 5.46 0.07
CA VAL A 110 -10.92 5.88 -0.80
C VAL A 110 -12.09 6.46 0.02
N ALA A 111 -12.38 5.88 1.20
CA ALA A 111 -13.42 6.40 2.09
C ALA A 111 -13.10 7.81 2.59
N LEU A 112 -11.84 8.09 2.96
CA LEU A 112 -11.40 9.44 3.35
C LEU A 112 -11.56 10.44 2.21
N ASN A 113 -11.24 10.05 0.98
CA ASN A 113 -11.45 10.88 -0.20
C ASN A 113 -12.94 11.13 -0.46
N ALA A 114 -13.81 10.12 -0.24
CA ALA A 114 -15.25 10.24 -0.41
C ALA A 114 -15.90 11.24 0.56
N ILE A 115 -15.35 11.39 1.76
CA ILE A 115 -15.79 12.40 2.75
C ILE A 115 -15.05 13.75 2.59
N LYS A 116 -14.43 13.98 1.43
CA LYS A 116 -13.73 15.23 1.07
C LYS A 116 -12.54 15.59 2.00
N ARG A 117 -11.92 14.62 2.66
CA ARG A 117 -10.71 14.81 3.48
C ARG A 117 -9.43 14.55 2.67
N THR A 118 -9.33 15.19 1.51
CA THR A 118 -8.16 15.10 0.62
C THR A 118 -6.95 15.86 1.17
N ASP A 119 -7.16 16.81 2.07
CA ASP A 119 -6.13 17.51 2.84
C ASP A 119 -5.18 16.55 3.58
N VAL A 120 -5.71 15.42 4.03
CA VAL A 120 -4.96 14.36 4.70
C VAL A 120 -3.81 13.84 3.82
N ASN A 121 -4.03 13.71 2.52
CA ASN A 121 -3.01 13.23 1.59
C ASN A 121 -1.77 14.14 1.57
N PHE A 122 -1.98 15.46 1.64
CA PHE A 122 -0.90 16.43 1.66
C PHE A 122 -0.11 16.37 2.99
N TRP A 123 -0.83 16.39 4.11
CA TRP A 123 -0.19 16.41 5.44
C TRP A 123 0.58 15.12 5.76
N ILE A 124 0.20 13.99 5.20
CA ILE A 124 0.90 12.72 5.39
C ILE A 124 2.17 12.64 4.52
N LEU A 125 2.24 13.36 3.41
CA LEU A 125 3.36 13.27 2.47
C LEU A 125 4.68 13.74 3.12
N ILE A 126 4.65 14.81 3.92
CA ILE A 126 5.85 15.39 4.54
C ILE A 126 6.49 14.41 5.55
N PRO A 127 5.78 13.92 6.59
CA PRO A 127 6.34 12.93 7.52
C PRO A 127 6.80 11.65 6.82
N ARG A 128 6.07 11.22 5.79
CA ARG A 128 6.44 10.06 4.97
C ARG A 128 7.80 10.25 4.32
N SER A 129 8.06 11.40 3.70
CA SER A 129 9.32 11.68 3.04
C SER A 129 10.49 11.75 4.03
N ILE A 130 10.28 12.37 5.19
CA ILE A 130 11.28 12.43 6.27
C ILE A 130 11.61 11.03 6.78
N LEU A 131 10.60 10.19 7.01
CA LEU A 131 10.76 8.81 7.45
C LEU A 131 11.49 7.97 6.39
N ALA A 132 11.14 8.11 5.11
CA ALA A 132 11.80 7.40 4.02
C ALA A 132 13.29 7.72 3.93
N ILE A 133 13.67 8.99 4.08
CA ILE A 133 15.08 9.41 4.04
C ILE A 133 15.83 8.92 5.29
N SER A 134 15.29 9.16 6.49
CA SER A 134 15.96 8.84 7.75
C SER A 134 16.14 7.32 7.92
N VAL A 135 15.04 6.58 7.88
CA VAL A 135 15.04 5.12 8.06
C VAL A 135 15.75 4.45 6.87
N GLY A 136 15.53 4.99 5.65
CA GLY A 136 16.18 4.48 4.44
C GLY A 136 17.69 4.56 4.52
N TYR A 137 18.26 5.66 4.97
CA TYR A 137 19.71 5.81 5.12
C TYR A 137 20.30 4.72 6.02
N PHE A 138 19.70 4.49 7.21
CA PHE A 138 20.19 3.48 8.15
C PHE A 138 20.03 2.05 7.63
N LEU A 139 18.86 1.73 7.06
CA LEU A 139 18.57 0.37 6.59
C LEU A 139 19.39 0.01 5.35
N VAL A 140 19.53 0.93 4.40
CA VAL A 140 20.36 0.69 3.20
C VAL A 140 21.84 0.55 3.59
N ARG A 141 22.31 1.34 4.54
CA ARG A 141 23.68 1.21 5.05
C ARG A 141 23.94 -0.16 5.70
N LYS A 142 22.95 -0.71 6.42
CA LYS A 142 23.10 -1.98 7.15
C LYS A 142 22.81 -3.20 6.29
N TYR A 143 21.78 -3.16 5.42
CA TYR A 143 21.26 -4.32 4.71
C TYR A 143 21.39 -4.21 3.18
N GLY A 144 22.02 -3.18 2.64
CA GLY A 144 22.20 -2.99 1.21
C GLY A 144 20.87 -2.94 0.45
N LEU A 145 20.74 -3.75 -0.60
CA LEU A 145 19.55 -3.80 -1.44
C LEU A 145 18.28 -4.19 -0.65
N ALA A 146 18.38 -5.15 0.26
CA ALA A 146 17.24 -5.52 1.11
C ALA A 146 16.76 -4.35 1.99
N GLY A 147 17.67 -3.46 2.40
CA GLY A 147 17.37 -2.27 3.17
C GLY A 147 16.41 -1.30 2.45
N VAL A 148 16.47 -1.23 1.12
CA VAL A 148 15.54 -0.42 0.31
C VAL A 148 14.11 -0.96 0.47
N PHE A 149 13.94 -2.28 0.41
CA PHE A 149 12.63 -2.91 0.54
C PHE A 149 12.11 -2.85 1.97
N TYR A 150 12.96 -3.04 2.98
CA TYR A 150 12.56 -2.84 4.37
C TYR A 150 12.08 -1.42 4.62
N THR A 151 12.79 -0.42 4.07
CA THR A 151 12.35 0.98 4.15
C THR A 151 10.97 1.16 3.52
N LYS A 152 10.76 0.59 2.33
CA LYS A 152 9.46 0.68 1.62
C LYS A 152 8.33 0.00 2.38
N ILE A 153 8.58 -1.13 3.01
CA ILE A 153 7.58 -1.82 3.84
C ILE A 153 7.24 -0.97 5.07
N ILE A 154 8.24 -0.48 5.81
CA ILE A 154 8.03 0.33 7.01
C ILE A 154 7.30 1.63 6.65
N GLU A 155 7.79 2.35 5.64
CA GLU A 155 7.16 3.56 5.11
C GLU A 155 5.68 3.32 4.78
N ASN A 156 5.40 2.21 4.09
CA ASN A 156 4.04 1.88 3.65
C ASN A 156 3.13 1.52 4.83
N ILE A 157 3.62 0.71 5.77
CA ILE A 157 2.85 0.36 6.98
C ILE A 157 2.50 1.63 7.77
N VAL A 158 3.49 2.48 8.06
CA VAL A 158 3.26 3.72 8.82
C VAL A 158 2.26 4.63 8.10
N TYR A 159 2.44 4.81 6.81
CA TYR A 159 1.57 5.61 5.96
C TYR A 159 0.11 5.10 5.99
N GLN A 160 -0.08 3.82 5.80
CA GLN A 160 -1.41 3.20 5.77
C GLN A 160 -2.08 3.18 7.16
N LEU A 161 -1.30 2.97 8.22
CA LEU A 161 -1.81 3.07 9.59
C LEU A 161 -2.33 4.47 9.92
N VAL A 162 -1.68 5.52 9.44
CA VAL A 162 -2.18 6.90 9.62
C VAL A 162 -3.55 7.07 8.94
N TYR A 163 -3.75 6.58 7.71
CA TYR A 163 -5.06 6.61 7.05
C TYR A 163 -6.12 5.86 7.86
N TYR A 164 -5.78 4.68 8.35
CA TYR A 164 -6.68 3.87 9.14
C TYR A 164 -7.09 4.56 10.45
N VAL A 165 -6.13 5.11 11.19
CA VAL A 165 -6.39 5.84 12.43
C VAL A 165 -7.25 7.08 12.19
N LEU A 166 -6.99 7.84 11.13
CA LEU A 166 -7.79 9.00 10.75
C LEU A 166 -9.21 8.60 10.38
N TYR A 167 -9.37 7.52 9.60
CA TYR A 167 -10.68 6.97 9.27
C TYR A 167 -11.47 6.61 10.55
N ILE A 168 -10.86 5.87 11.50
CA ILE A 168 -11.51 5.51 12.76
C ILE A 168 -11.89 6.75 13.59
N LYS A 169 -11.02 7.75 13.67
CA LYS A 169 -11.33 9.00 14.40
C LYS A 169 -12.55 9.70 13.82
N ILE A 170 -12.65 9.76 12.49
CA ILE A 170 -13.80 10.39 11.81
C ILE A 170 -15.07 9.57 12.02
N VAL A 171 -14.97 8.24 11.93
CA VAL A 171 -16.08 7.32 12.19
C VAL A 171 -16.62 7.49 13.62
N LYS A 172 -15.74 7.59 14.61
CA LYS A 172 -16.16 7.83 16.02
C LYS A 172 -16.84 9.18 16.19
N ARG A 173 -16.32 10.26 15.56
CA ARG A 173 -16.94 11.60 15.63
C ARG A 173 -18.31 11.65 14.95
N GLY A 174 -18.46 10.97 13.82
CA GLY A 174 -19.76 10.86 13.13
C GLY A 174 -20.82 10.13 13.96
N LYS A 175 -20.45 9.12 14.76
CA LYS A 175 -21.36 8.51 15.75
C LYS A 175 -21.84 9.51 16.81
N THR A 176 -20.93 10.28 17.39
CA THR A 176 -21.27 11.23 18.47
C THR A 176 -22.19 12.35 17.98
N SER A 177 -22.07 12.79 16.73
CA SER A 177 -22.96 13.82 16.16
C SER A 177 -24.36 13.29 15.83
N VAL A 178 -24.50 12.00 15.51
CA VAL A 178 -25.81 11.36 15.26
C VAL A 178 -26.53 11.06 16.57
N GLU A 179 -25.81 10.68 17.63
CA GLU A 179 -26.37 10.44 18.97
C GLU A 179 -26.76 11.75 19.69
N ALA A 180 -26.15 12.87 19.34
CA ALA A 180 -26.50 14.19 19.89
C ALA A 180 -27.72 14.85 19.20
N CYS A 181 -28.21 14.29 18.09
CA CYS A 181 -29.40 14.73 17.35
C CYS A 181 -30.64 13.85 17.57
N LEU A 182 -30.57 12.81 18.38
CA LEU A 182 -31.65 11.96 18.85
C LEU A 182 -31.97 12.24 20.32
#